data_c6a8b441a370810046e17e567613fda3
#
_entry.id   c6a8b441a370810046e17e567613fda3
#
_cell.length_a   1.000
_cell.length_b   1.000
_cell.length_c   1.000
_cell.angle_alpha   90.00
_cell.angle_beta   90.00
_cell.angle_gamma   90.00
#
_symmetry.space_group_name_H-M   'P 1'
#
loop_
_entity.id
_entity.type
_entity.pdbx_description
1 polymer ?
#
loop_
_entity_poly.entity_id
_entity_poly.type
_entity_poly.pdbx_seq_one_letter_code
_entity_poly.pdbx_strand_id
1 'polypeptide(L)'
;MKVTIKSAEEIEKMRRAGEILAAVHQNLAREIKPGMSTLDIDRLGEEMIRGYGCIPSFKNYCGYPASICVSVNEEVVHGIPTDERIIKEGDIVSLDAGVIYEGYHSDAARTVAVGEVSEEAKLLIERTRQSFIEGMKKAVAGNHLYDISAAIGDYANQFGYGAVSYTHLRAHETKANL
;
A
#
# COMPACT_ATOMS: atom_id res chain seq x y z
N MET A 1 13.45 18.00 -12.66
CA MET A 1 12.32 17.99 -11.69
C MET A 1 12.62 19.04 -10.62
N LYS A 2 11.68 19.95 -10.28
CA LYS A 2 11.89 20.98 -9.26
C LYS A 2 11.53 20.38 -7.90
N VAL A 3 12.49 20.30 -6.99
CA VAL A 3 12.23 19.90 -5.59
C VAL A 3 11.55 21.08 -4.87
N THR A 4 10.43 20.83 -4.23
CA THR A 4 9.70 21.81 -3.44
C THR A 4 9.80 21.46 -1.95
N ILE A 5 10.13 22.46 -1.12
CA ILE A 5 10.12 22.31 0.33
C ILE A 5 8.72 22.69 0.81
N LYS A 6 8.10 21.83 1.59
CA LYS A 6 6.74 22.03 2.12
C LYS A 6 6.75 22.97 3.32
N SER A 7 5.75 23.84 3.39
CA SER A 7 5.50 24.67 4.58
C SER A 7 4.94 23.83 5.74
N ALA A 8 4.92 24.38 6.94
CA ALA A 8 4.33 23.72 8.10
C ALA A 8 2.85 23.39 7.91
N GLU A 9 2.09 24.30 7.26
CA GLU A 9 0.69 24.07 6.94
C GLU A 9 0.49 22.93 5.93
N GLU A 10 1.33 22.87 4.89
CA GLU A 10 1.30 21.78 3.91
C GLU A 10 1.64 20.43 4.54
N ILE A 11 2.63 20.41 5.44
CA ILE A 11 3.00 19.19 6.20
C ILE A 11 1.82 18.74 7.07
N GLU A 12 1.10 19.66 7.69
CA GLU A 12 -0.07 19.32 8.50
C GLU A 12 -1.19 18.68 7.65
N LYS A 13 -1.45 19.18 6.44
CA LYS A 13 -2.38 18.58 5.49
C LYS A 13 -1.94 17.17 5.06
N MET A 14 -0.65 16.99 4.79
CA MET A 14 -0.08 15.67 4.47
C MET A 14 -0.20 14.70 5.66
N ARG A 15 0.04 15.18 6.89
CA ARG A 15 -0.13 14.39 8.11
C ARG A 15 -1.58 13.95 8.29
N ARG A 16 -2.52 14.86 8.07
CA ARG A 16 -3.95 14.56 8.14
C ARG A 16 -4.38 13.54 7.08
N ALA A 17 -3.88 13.67 5.85
CA ALA A 17 -4.10 12.66 4.80
C ALA A 17 -3.59 11.27 5.24
N GLY A 18 -2.40 11.21 5.87
CA GLY A 18 -1.83 9.97 6.40
C GLY A 18 -2.67 9.35 7.52
N GLU A 19 -3.19 10.15 8.45
CA GLU A 19 -4.08 9.67 9.52
C GLU A 19 -5.38 9.07 8.96
N ILE A 20 -5.97 9.74 7.96
CA ILE A 20 -7.17 9.24 7.29
C ILE A 20 -6.89 7.91 6.60
N LEU A 21 -5.80 7.84 5.82
CA LEU A 21 -5.43 6.62 5.13
C LEU A 21 -5.16 5.46 6.10
N ALA A 22 -4.49 5.73 7.22
CA ALA A 22 -4.27 4.73 8.27
C ALA A 22 -5.59 4.21 8.84
N ALA A 23 -6.58 5.08 9.06
CA ALA A 23 -7.91 4.70 9.52
C ALA A 23 -8.65 3.85 8.47
N VAL A 24 -8.57 4.21 7.18
CA VAL A 24 -9.13 3.42 6.07
C VAL A 24 -8.54 2.01 6.07
N HIS A 25 -7.21 1.87 6.12
CA HIS A 25 -6.55 0.57 6.18
C HIS A 25 -6.94 -0.27 7.39
N GLN A 26 -7.05 0.36 8.57
CA GLN A 26 -7.47 -0.33 9.79
C GLN A 26 -8.90 -0.87 9.68
N ASN A 27 -9.80 -0.08 9.12
CA ASN A 27 -11.19 -0.48 8.95
C ASN A 27 -11.33 -1.57 7.87
N LEU A 28 -10.68 -1.42 6.72
CA LEU A 28 -10.64 -2.46 5.69
C LEU A 28 -10.13 -3.80 6.25
N ALA A 29 -9.04 -3.77 7.02
CA ALA A 29 -8.48 -4.98 7.64
C ALA A 29 -9.44 -5.70 8.60
N ARG A 30 -10.43 -5.01 9.16
CA ARG A 30 -11.46 -5.61 10.04
C ARG A 30 -12.65 -6.18 9.27
N GLU A 31 -12.94 -5.60 8.11
CA GLU A 31 -14.13 -5.96 7.31
C GLU A 31 -13.85 -7.07 6.30
N ILE A 32 -12.59 -7.26 5.88
CA ILE A 32 -12.21 -8.29 4.91
C ILE A 32 -12.42 -9.68 5.51
N LYS A 33 -13.18 -10.50 4.78
CA LYS A 33 -13.52 -11.87 5.18
C LYS A 33 -13.68 -12.78 3.96
N PRO A 34 -13.57 -14.10 4.15
CA PRO A 34 -13.83 -15.05 3.08
C PRO A 34 -15.20 -14.83 2.43
N GLY A 35 -15.28 -15.00 1.11
CA GLY A 35 -16.49 -14.80 0.31
C GLY A 35 -16.65 -13.42 -0.30
N MET A 36 -15.89 -12.41 0.14
CA MET A 36 -15.85 -11.11 -0.54
C MET A 36 -15.06 -11.23 -1.84
N SER A 37 -15.48 -10.50 -2.87
CA SER A 37 -14.65 -10.30 -4.06
C SER A 37 -13.64 -9.17 -3.84
N THR A 38 -12.59 -9.13 -4.65
CA THR A 38 -11.64 -7.99 -4.62
C THR A 38 -12.34 -6.68 -5.00
N LEU A 39 -13.40 -6.75 -5.84
CA LEU A 39 -14.23 -5.60 -6.18
C LEU A 39 -15.09 -5.10 -5.00
N ASP A 40 -15.57 -6.00 -4.13
CA ASP A 40 -16.29 -5.61 -2.92
C ASP A 40 -15.36 -4.84 -1.96
N ILE A 41 -14.09 -5.28 -1.87
CA ILE A 41 -13.08 -4.61 -1.07
C ILE A 41 -12.77 -3.21 -1.63
N ASP A 42 -12.66 -3.07 -2.95
CA ASP A 42 -12.46 -1.77 -3.61
C ASP A 42 -13.62 -0.80 -3.33
N ARG A 43 -14.86 -1.28 -3.49
CA ARG A 43 -16.06 -0.48 -3.21
C ARG A 43 -16.11 0.00 -1.76
N LEU A 44 -15.81 -0.91 -0.84
CA LEU A 44 -15.76 -0.58 0.59
C LEU A 44 -14.65 0.45 0.88
N GLY A 45 -13.47 0.29 0.27
CA GLY A 45 -12.37 1.23 0.39
C GLY A 45 -12.72 2.61 -0.17
N GLU A 46 -13.36 2.67 -1.34
CA GLU A 46 -13.83 3.93 -1.93
C GLU A 46 -14.85 4.62 -1.03
N GLU A 47 -15.83 3.87 -0.49
CA GLU A 47 -16.84 4.41 0.41
C GLU A 47 -16.19 5.02 1.67
N MET A 48 -15.24 4.31 2.30
CA MET A 48 -14.51 4.80 3.46
C MET A 48 -13.72 6.08 3.14
N ILE A 49 -12.97 6.09 2.03
CA ILE A 49 -12.18 7.26 1.61
C ILE A 49 -13.10 8.48 1.42
N ARG A 50 -14.20 8.28 0.70
CA ARG A 50 -15.18 9.37 0.46
C ARG A 50 -15.91 9.79 1.73
N GLY A 51 -16.17 8.87 2.64
CA GLY A 51 -16.76 9.15 3.95
C GLY A 51 -15.93 10.10 4.82
N TYR A 52 -14.61 10.11 4.63
CA TYR A 52 -13.70 11.11 5.23
C TYR A 52 -13.61 12.43 4.44
N GLY A 53 -14.41 12.62 3.39
CA GLY A 53 -14.34 13.80 2.52
C GLY A 53 -13.13 13.82 1.60
N CYS A 54 -12.45 12.69 1.43
CA CYS A 54 -11.26 12.54 0.57
C CYS A 54 -11.61 12.00 -0.82
N ILE A 55 -10.66 12.12 -1.73
CA ILE A 55 -10.74 11.55 -3.08
C ILE A 55 -9.76 10.38 -3.16
N PRO A 56 -10.15 9.20 -3.71
CA PRO A 56 -9.21 8.11 -4.00
C PRO A 56 -8.14 8.58 -5.00
N SER A 57 -6.86 8.38 -4.66
CA SER A 57 -5.75 8.87 -5.50
C SER A 57 -5.60 8.11 -6.81
N PHE A 58 -5.99 6.83 -6.84
CA PHE A 58 -5.70 5.95 -7.98
C PHE A 58 -6.80 5.96 -9.05
N LYS A 59 -8.04 6.18 -8.66
CA LYS A 59 -9.18 6.13 -9.58
C LYS A 59 -9.04 7.14 -10.72
N ASN A 60 -9.05 6.63 -11.94
CA ASN A 60 -8.83 7.39 -13.18
C ASN A 60 -7.41 7.97 -13.37
N TYR A 61 -6.47 7.69 -12.45
CA TYR A 61 -5.09 8.07 -12.66
C TYR A 61 -4.47 7.17 -13.75
N CYS A 62 -4.01 7.77 -14.84
CA CYS A 62 -3.48 7.05 -16.01
C CYS A 62 -4.37 5.89 -16.52
N GLY A 63 -5.69 6.00 -16.35
CA GLY A 63 -6.64 4.97 -16.79
C GLY A 63 -6.87 3.81 -15.80
N TYR A 64 -6.33 3.89 -14.57
CA TYR A 64 -6.61 2.88 -13.55
C TYR A 64 -8.09 2.89 -13.15
N PRO A 65 -8.80 1.72 -13.20
CA PRO A 65 -10.26 1.70 -13.12
C PRO A 65 -10.82 1.75 -11.68
N ALA A 66 -9.99 1.48 -10.68
CA ALA A 66 -10.40 1.25 -9.29
C ALA A 66 -9.86 2.31 -8.33
N SER A 67 -10.35 2.32 -7.10
CA SER A 67 -9.96 3.26 -6.04
C SER A 67 -8.76 2.80 -5.24
N ILE A 68 -8.61 1.47 -5.10
CA ILE A 68 -7.48 0.82 -4.42
C ILE A 68 -6.97 -0.35 -5.27
N CYS A 69 -5.73 -0.79 -5.04
CA CYS A 69 -5.24 -2.05 -5.57
C CYS A 69 -5.46 -3.16 -4.54
N VAL A 70 -5.94 -4.31 -4.99
CA VAL A 70 -6.19 -5.49 -4.14
C VAL A 70 -5.46 -6.67 -4.72
N SER A 71 -4.30 -6.99 -4.17
CA SER A 71 -3.45 -8.09 -4.65
C SER A 71 -3.54 -9.28 -3.70
N VAL A 72 -3.82 -10.47 -4.23
CA VAL A 72 -4.08 -11.68 -3.44
C VAL A 72 -2.98 -12.71 -3.68
N ASN A 73 -2.35 -13.18 -2.60
CA ASN A 73 -1.33 -14.23 -2.58
C ASN A 73 -0.12 -13.89 -3.49
N GLU A 74 -0.01 -14.59 -4.63
CA GLU A 74 1.08 -14.45 -5.62
C GLU A 74 1.09 -13.13 -6.39
N GLU A 75 0.01 -12.36 -6.32
CA GLU A 75 -0.07 -11.03 -6.92
C GLU A 75 0.77 -10.05 -6.10
N VAL A 76 1.93 -9.66 -6.62
CA VAL A 76 2.90 -8.86 -5.86
C VAL A 76 2.37 -7.45 -5.60
N VAL A 77 1.87 -6.76 -6.65
CA VAL A 77 1.33 -5.39 -6.60
C VAL A 77 0.30 -5.17 -7.70
N HIS A 78 -0.45 -4.07 -7.60
CA HIS A 78 -1.35 -3.55 -8.64
C HIS A 78 -2.47 -4.50 -9.06
N GLY A 79 -2.91 -5.40 -8.18
CA GLY A 79 -4.08 -6.23 -8.44
C GLY A 79 -5.30 -5.37 -8.77
N ILE A 80 -5.87 -5.54 -9.98
CA ILE A 80 -7.07 -4.83 -10.41
C ILE A 80 -8.29 -5.53 -9.80
N PRO A 81 -9.08 -4.84 -8.97
CA PRO A 81 -10.27 -5.42 -8.36
C PRO A 81 -11.27 -5.95 -9.39
N THR A 82 -11.77 -7.17 -9.16
CA THR A 82 -12.76 -7.85 -9.98
C THR A 82 -13.74 -8.62 -9.12
N ASP A 83 -14.94 -8.90 -9.62
CA ASP A 83 -15.94 -9.75 -8.98
C ASP A 83 -15.63 -11.25 -9.10
N GLU A 84 -14.72 -11.63 -10.00
CA GLU A 84 -14.31 -13.02 -10.21
C GLU A 84 -13.29 -13.52 -9.16
N ARG A 85 -12.47 -12.64 -8.59
CA ARG A 85 -11.46 -12.99 -7.57
C ARG A 85 -12.09 -12.95 -6.18
N ILE A 86 -12.49 -14.12 -5.69
CA ILE A 86 -13.11 -14.29 -4.36
C ILE A 86 -12.05 -14.62 -3.32
N ILE A 87 -12.07 -13.90 -2.21
CA ILE A 87 -11.19 -14.10 -1.05
C ILE A 87 -11.57 -15.38 -0.31
N LYS A 88 -10.57 -16.14 0.09
CA LYS A 88 -10.73 -17.42 0.80
C LYS A 88 -10.03 -17.38 2.15
N GLU A 89 -10.40 -18.29 3.01
CA GLU A 89 -9.65 -18.60 4.24
C GLU A 89 -8.22 -19.01 3.88
N GLY A 90 -7.25 -18.45 4.57
CA GLY A 90 -5.82 -18.70 4.31
C GLY A 90 -5.17 -17.75 3.31
N ASP A 91 -5.94 -16.87 2.65
CA ASP A 91 -5.37 -15.87 1.74
C ASP A 91 -4.63 -14.76 2.50
N ILE A 92 -3.59 -14.22 1.88
CA ILE A 92 -3.01 -12.92 2.25
C ILE A 92 -3.44 -11.88 1.21
N VAL A 93 -3.92 -10.73 1.66
CA VAL A 93 -4.46 -9.67 0.81
C VAL A 93 -3.68 -8.40 1.02
N SER A 94 -2.94 -7.97 0.00
CA SER A 94 -2.23 -6.70 0.00
C SER A 94 -3.15 -5.62 -0.55
N LEU A 95 -3.42 -4.64 0.30
CA LEU A 95 -4.22 -3.46 0.00
C LEU A 95 -3.27 -2.29 -0.22
N ASP A 96 -3.34 -1.68 -1.38
CA ASP A 96 -2.60 -0.46 -1.68
C ASP A 96 -3.61 0.64 -2.00
N ALA A 97 -3.59 1.69 -1.20
CA ALA A 97 -4.56 2.75 -1.26
C ALA A 97 -3.91 4.13 -1.13
N GLY A 98 -4.50 5.09 -1.81
CA GLY A 98 -4.10 6.47 -1.70
C GLY A 98 -5.30 7.39 -1.49
N VAL A 99 -5.10 8.45 -0.72
CA VAL A 99 -6.13 9.49 -0.48
C VAL A 99 -5.59 10.86 -0.86
N ILE A 100 -6.47 11.71 -1.35
CA ILE A 100 -6.22 13.14 -1.56
C ILE A 100 -7.07 13.91 -0.56
N TYR A 101 -6.40 14.61 0.36
CA TYR A 101 -6.99 15.49 1.32
C TYR A 101 -6.52 16.92 1.07
N GLU A 102 -7.44 17.84 0.79
CA GLU A 102 -7.14 19.25 0.46
C GLU A 102 -6.00 19.43 -0.58
N GLY A 103 -5.96 18.56 -1.58
CA GLY A 103 -4.94 18.59 -2.65
C GLY A 103 -3.61 17.91 -2.31
N TYR A 104 -3.46 17.32 -1.12
CA TYR A 104 -2.27 16.60 -0.69
C TYR A 104 -2.51 15.10 -0.64
N HIS A 105 -1.57 14.33 -1.18
CA HIS A 105 -1.66 12.88 -1.25
C HIS A 105 -1.03 12.21 -0.04
N SER A 106 -1.64 11.10 0.39
CA SER A 106 -1.00 10.06 1.17
C SER A 106 -1.22 8.73 0.48
N ASP A 107 -0.23 7.87 0.53
CA ASP A 107 -0.17 6.59 -0.16
C ASP A 107 0.46 5.55 0.77
N ALA A 108 -0.14 4.39 0.89
CA ALA A 108 0.36 3.30 1.72
C ALA A 108 -0.20 1.94 1.28
N ALA A 109 0.63 0.91 1.43
CA ALA A 109 0.21 -0.46 1.26
C ALA A 109 0.25 -1.24 2.59
N ARG A 110 -0.67 -2.17 2.78
CA ARG A 110 -0.74 -3.06 3.93
C ARG A 110 -1.24 -4.44 3.53
N THR A 111 -0.59 -5.48 4.02
CA THR A 111 -1.05 -6.86 3.83
C THR A 111 -1.84 -7.34 5.05
N VAL A 112 -2.98 -7.99 4.78
CA VAL A 112 -3.90 -8.57 5.76
C VAL A 112 -3.95 -10.07 5.57
N ALA A 113 -3.85 -10.82 6.66
CA ALA A 113 -4.13 -12.26 6.67
C ALA A 113 -5.65 -12.49 6.82
N VAL A 114 -6.21 -13.37 6.02
CA VAL A 114 -7.64 -13.71 6.08
C VAL A 114 -7.81 -15.06 6.79
N GLY A 115 -8.25 -15.00 8.04
CA GLY A 115 -8.36 -16.16 8.91
C GLY A 115 -6.99 -16.78 9.24
N GLU A 116 -6.91 -18.11 9.24
CA GLU A 116 -5.69 -18.86 9.53
C GLU A 116 -4.80 -18.99 8.29
N VAL A 117 -3.66 -18.32 8.29
CA VAL A 117 -2.64 -18.39 7.22
C VAL A 117 -1.44 -19.24 7.65
N SER A 118 -0.65 -19.69 6.69
CA SER A 118 0.58 -20.47 6.96
C SER A 118 1.59 -19.65 7.80
N GLU A 119 2.46 -20.34 8.53
CA GLU A 119 3.54 -19.69 9.28
C GLU A 119 4.51 -18.94 8.36
N GLU A 120 4.73 -19.44 7.15
CA GLU A 120 5.52 -18.76 6.14
C GLU A 120 4.90 -17.41 5.75
N ALA A 121 3.58 -17.37 5.52
CA ALA A 121 2.85 -16.14 5.20
C ALA A 121 2.88 -15.16 6.37
N LYS A 122 2.68 -15.63 7.61
CA LYS A 122 2.79 -14.78 8.82
C LYS A 122 4.17 -14.14 8.92
N LEU A 123 5.23 -14.95 8.74
CA LEU A 123 6.61 -14.46 8.77
C LEU A 123 6.91 -13.47 7.65
N LEU A 124 6.39 -13.70 6.45
CA LEU A 124 6.54 -12.78 5.32
C LEU A 124 5.93 -11.41 5.64
N ILE A 125 4.69 -11.39 6.14
CA ILE A 125 3.99 -10.15 6.53
C ILE A 125 4.78 -9.41 7.62
N GLU A 126 5.18 -10.11 8.68
CA GLU A 126 5.89 -9.51 9.82
C GLU A 126 7.26 -8.95 9.40
N ARG A 127 8.04 -9.71 8.64
CA ARG A 127 9.36 -9.29 8.17
C ARG A 127 9.29 -8.14 7.18
N THR A 128 8.28 -8.14 6.30
CA THR A 128 8.02 -7.01 5.40
C THR A 128 7.68 -5.74 6.19
N ARG A 129 6.80 -5.86 7.18
CA ARG A 129 6.48 -4.75 8.08
C ARG A 129 7.71 -4.24 8.84
N GLN A 130 8.54 -5.14 9.36
CA GLN A 130 9.75 -4.76 10.07
C GLN A 130 10.79 -4.11 9.14
N SER A 131 10.93 -4.59 7.89
CA SER A 131 11.83 -3.96 6.92
C SER A 131 11.46 -2.49 6.66
N PHE A 132 10.17 -2.18 6.54
CA PHE A 132 9.68 -0.81 6.44
C PHE A 132 10.09 0.04 7.65
N ILE A 133 9.95 -0.50 8.87
CA ILE A 133 10.35 0.19 10.11
C ILE A 133 11.85 0.48 10.11
N GLU A 134 12.68 -0.46 9.65
CA GLU A 134 14.13 -0.24 9.54
C GLU A 134 14.46 0.86 8.53
N GLY A 135 13.76 0.89 7.39
CA GLY A 135 13.87 1.98 6.42
C GLY A 135 13.47 3.33 7.00
N MET A 136 12.37 3.40 7.74
CA MET A 136 11.89 4.64 8.36
C MET A 136 12.88 5.24 9.37
N LYS A 137 13.67 4.42 10.06
CA LYS A 137 14.77 4.91 10.93
C LYS A 137 15.83 5.69 10.16
N LYS A 138 15.92 5.48 8.83
CA LYS A 138 16.86 6.20 7.95
C LYS A 138 16.27 7.46 7.33
N ALA A 139 14.97 7.70 7.45
CA ALA A 139 14.27 8.87 6.93
C ALA A 139 14.51 10.11 7.82
N VAL A 140 15.77 10.51 7.97
CA VAL A 140 16.20 11.63 8.81
C VAL A 140 17.07 12.61 8.03
N ALA A 141 17.10 13.86 8.47
CA ALA A 141 17.94 14.89 7.85
C ALA A 141 19.43 14.48 7.85
N GLY A 142 20.09 14.70 6.72
CA GLY A 142 21.49 14.33 6.50
C GLY A 142 21.69 12.97 5.80
N ASN A 143 20.69 12.13 5.75
CA ASN A 143 20.72 10.88 5.01
C ASN A 143 20.28 11.08 3.55
N HIS A 144 20.61 10.11 2.70
CA HIS A 144 20.16 10.03 1.32
C HIS A 144 18.89 9.17 1.21
N LEU A 145 18.09 9.41 0.16
CA LEU A 145 16.91 8.58 -0.12
C LEU A 145 17.28 7.09 -0.26
N TYR A 146 18.44 6.81 -0.85
CA TYR A 146 18.95 5.44 -1.00
C TYR A 146 19.20 4.73 0.35
N ASP A 147 19.52 5.43 1.41
CA ASP A 147 19.75 4.84 2.74
C ASP A 147 18.49 4.16 3.28
N ILE A 148 17.30 4.67 2.91
CA ILE A 148 16.01 4.06 3.23
C ILE A 148 15.87 2.73 2.49
N SER A 149 16.08 2.75 1.17
CA SER A 149 15.96 1.56 0.33
C SER A 149 16.98 0.48 0.70
N ALA A 150 18.23 0.88 1.01
CA ALA A 150 19.27 -0.03 1.46
C ALA A 150 18.87 -0.72 2.78
N ALA A 151 18.39 0.04 3.77
CA ALA A 151 18.00 -0.52 5.06
C ALA A 151 16.83 -1.51 4.92
N ILE A 152 15.86 -1.25 4.03
CA ILE A 152 14.76 -2.18 3.72
C ILE A 152 15.32 -3.46 3.09
N GLY A 153 16.15 -3.31 2.05
CA GLY A 153 16.73 -4.44 1.33
C GLY A 153 17.63 -5.31 2.20
N ASP A 154 18.51 -4.68 2.97
CA ASP A 154 19.44 -5.37 3.88
C ASP A 154 18.68 -6.18 4.93
N TYR A 155 17.60 -5.64 5.49
CA TYR A 155 16.77 -6.38 6.44
C TYR A 155 16.07 -7.57 5.77
N ALA A 156 15.44 -7.38 4.61
CA ALA A 156 14.74 -8.45 3.89
C ALA A 156 15.70 -9.58 3.47
N ASN A 157 16.89 -9.23 2.98
CA ASN A 157 17.91 -10.18 2.53
C ASN A 157 18.43 -11.11 3.65
N GLN A 158 18.40 -10.68 4.92
CA GLN A 158 18.80 -11.53 6.06
C GLN A 158 17.95 -12.79 6.17
N PHE A 159 16.74 -12.76 5.64
CA PHE A 159 15.79 -13.89 5.68
C PHE A 159 15.63 -14.58 4.32
N GLY A 160 16.47 -14.23 3.33
CA GLY A 160 16.40 -14.78 2.00
C GLY A 160 15.25 -14.23 1.14
N TYR A 161 14.63 -13.12 1.55
CA TYR A 161 13.61 -12.44 0.73
C TYR A 161 14.27 -11.49 -0.25
N GLY A 162 13.79 -11.51 -1.51
CA GLY A 162 14.18 -10.53 -2.50
C GLY A 162 13.39 -9.22 -2.30
N ALA A 163 14.11 -8.10 -2.26
CA ALA A 163 13.49 -6.79 -2.45
C ALA A 163 13.63 -6.39 -3.92
N VAL A 164 12.57 -5.86 -4.52
CA VAL A 164 12.60 -5.35 -5.89
C VAL A 164 13.46 -4.09 -5.90
N SER A 165 14.70 -4.20 -6.38
CA SER A 165 15.70 -3.12 -6.30
C SER A 165 15.91 -2.37 -7.61
N TYR A 166 15.43 -2.88 -8.73
CA TYR A 166 15.68 -2.35 -10.06
C TYR A 166 14.41 -2.17 -10.93
N THR A 167 13.29 -2.73 -10.53
CA THR A 167 12.00 -2.46 -11.13
C THR A 167 11.23 -1.55 -10.20
N HIS A 168 11.28 -0.26 -10.44
CA HIS A 168 10.30 0.66 -9.91
C HIS A 168 8.99 0.40 -10.64
N LEU A 169 8.21 -0.52 -10.09
CA LEU A 169 6.82 -0.63 -10.48
C LEU A 169 6.10 0.56 -9.86
N ARG A 170 5.96 1.62 -10.62
CA ARG A 170 4.95 2.63 -10.33
C ARG A 170 3.60 2.08 -10.76
N ALA A 171 2.54 2.49 -10.10
CA ALA A 171 1.19 2.19 -10.52
C ALA A 171 1.09 2.40 -12.04
N HIS A 172 0.78 1.38 -12.82
CA HIS A 172 0.70 1.33 -14.28
C HIS A 172 1.99 1.03 -15.05
N GLU A 173 3.10 0.71 -14.40
CA GLU A 173 4.25 0.18 -15.13
C GLU A 173 3.96 -1.27 -15.52
N THR A 174 3.83 -1.50 -16.81
CA THR A 174 3.83 -2.83 -17.41
C THR A 174 5.24 -3.15 -17.91
N LYS A 175 5.53 -4.42 -18.20
CA LYS A 175 6.79 -4.84 -18.83
C LYS A 175 7.12 -4.06 -20.12
N ALA A 176 6.13 -3.44 -20.75
CA ALA A 176 6.30 -2.64 -21.96
C ALA A 176 6.81 -1.20 -21.67
N ASN A 177 6.80 -0.78 -20.42
CA ASN A 177 7.20 0.56 -19.97
C ASN A 177 8.54 0.57 -19.22
N LEU A 178 9.23 -0.59 -19.15
CA LEU A 178 10.54 -0.76 -18.53
C LEU A 178 11.67 -0.68 -19.56
#